data_5c299bb3cb73bbc0a43c99eae1d0cf8b
#
_entry.id   5c299bb3cb73bbc0a43c99eae1d0cf8b
#
_cell.length_a   1.000
_cell.length_b   1.000
_cell.length_c   1.000
_cell.angle_alpha   90.00
_cell.angle_beta   90.00
_cell.angle_gamma   90.00
#
_symmetry.space_group_name_H-M   'P 1'
#
loop_
_entity.id
_entity.type
_entity.pdbx_description
1 polymer ?
#
loop_
_entity_poly.entity_id
_entity_poly.type
_entity_poly.pdbx_seq_one_letter_code
_entity_poly.pdbx_strand_id
1 'polypeptide(L)'
;MRERDCNFTRDHNWFHYRVGAIIIEGDCVLMAGNEKMDYLYSVGGGVHMGETAEEAVIREVYEETGMHYEIERLVFIHENFFQDAGTTEGMACHEISLYFLMKPRGSKVLNSESYCTEGKEFMHWIPLKELANYKAYPDFFKEKLMNLPTHVEHIITKDIDMHNQSTNMLQKAIASTPLIRF
;
A
#
# COMPACT_ATOMS: atom_id res chain seq x y z
N MET A 1 7.01 1.77 -12.88
CA MET A 1 7.48 2.71 -11.83
C MET A 1 7.33 4.11 -12.40
N ARG A 2 6.50 4.97 -11.82
CA ARG A 2 6.38 6.35 -12.28
C ARG A 2 7.66 7.08 -11.88
N GLU A 3 8.31 7.78 -12.82
CA GLU A 3 9.60 8.49 -12.59
C GLU A 3 9.53 9.57 -11.49
N ARG A 4 8.34 9.88 -10.97
CA ARG A 4 8.09 10.93 -9.99
C ARG A 4 7.97 10.42 -8.56
N ASP A 5 7.73 9.13 -8.36
CA ASP A 5 7.48 8.58 -7.03
C ASP A 5 8.74 8.60 -6.16
N CYS A 6 8.57 8.90 -4.87
CA CYS A 6 9.64 8.78 -3.88
C CYS A 6 9.92 7.30 -3.61
N ASN A 7 10.59 6.66 -4.54
CA ASN A 7 11.03 5.29 -4.42
C ASN A 7 12.44 5.11 -5.01
N PHE A 8 13.11 4.05 -4.59
CA PHE A 8 14.38 3.66 -5.19
C PHE A 8 14.60 2.17 -5.03
N THR A 9 15.37 1.63 -5.96
CA THR A 9 15.86 0.25 -5.89
C THR A 9 17.35 0.25 -5.60
N ARG A 10 17.79 -0.61 -4.67
CA ARG A 10 19.18 -0.84 -4.37
C ARG A 10 19.42 -2.35 -4.22
N ASP A 11 20.23 -2.92 -5.10
CA ASP A 11 20.43 -4.36 -5.23
C ASP A 11 19.08 -5.09 -5.44
N HIS A 12 18.69 -5.97 -4.52
CA HIS A 12 17.39 -6.67 -4.54
C HIS A 12 16.39 -6.07 -3.54
N ASN A 13 16.60 -4.82 -3.12
CA ASN A 13 15.71 -4.13 -2.19
C ASN A 13 15.03 -2.97 -2.89
N TRP A 14 13.75 -2.79 -2.61
CA TRP A 14 12.95 -1.66 -3.08
C TRP A 14 12.40 -0.88 -1.89
N PHE A 15 12.67 0.41 -1.86
CA PHE A 15 12.08 1.33 -0.91
C PHE A 15 10.94 2.10 -1.57
N HIS A 16 9.84 2.28 -0.85
CA HIS A 16 8.69 3.01 -1.34
C HIS A 16 8.07 3.89 -0.25
N TYR A 17 7.90 5.19 -0.55
CA TYR A 17 7.14 6.11 0.26
C TYR A 17 5.74 6.27 -0.33
N ARG A 18 4.72 5.99 0.47
CA ARG A 18 3.36 5.84 0.00
C ARG A 18 2.36 6.54 0.92
N VAL A 19 1.18 6.84 0.41
CA VAL A 19 0.00 7.26 1.18
C VAL A 19 -1.16 6.32 0.93
N GLY A 20 -2.04 6.21 1.91
CA GLY A 20 -3.31 5.51 1.79
C GLY A 20 -4.45 6.30 2.42
N ALA A 21 -5.63 6.17 1.85
CA ALA A 21 -6.83 6.79 2.34
C ALA A 21 -7.72 5.76 3.06
N ILE A 22 -8.21 6.13 4.24
CA ILE A 22 -9.27 5.44 4.95
C ILE A 22 -10.56 6.21 4.67
N ILE A 23 -11.36 5.70 3.75
CA ILE A 23 -12.62 6.32 3.34
C ILE A 23 -13.76 5.47 3.87
N ILE A 24 -14.52 6.03 4.82
CA ILE A 24 -15.64 5.36 5.47
C ILE A 24 -16.92 6.13 5.19
N GLU A 25 -17.91 5.46 4.60
CA GLU A 25 -19.25 6.01 4.41
C GLU A 25 -20.28 5.10 5.10
N GLY A 26 -20.89 5.63 6.14
CA GLY A 26 -21.75 4.84 7.03
C GLY A 26 -20.96 3.74 7.75
N ASP A 27 -21.30 2.50 7.45
CA ASP A 27 -20.65 1.29 8.03
C ASP A 27 -19.69 0.58 7.07
N CYS A 28 -19.36 1.20 5.92
CA CYS A 28 -18.52 0.59 4.90
C CYS A 28 -17.22 1.37 4.69
N VAL A 29 -16.14 0.63 4.46
CA VAL A 29 -14.86 1.17 3.98
C VAL A 29 -14.73 0.98 2.48
N LEU A 30 -14.11 1.95 1.80
CA LEU A 30 -13.78 1.84 0.38
C LEU A 30 -12.44 1.12 0.22
N MET A 31 -12.44 0.07 -0.59
CA MET A 31 -11.25 -0.67 -0.99
C MET A 31 -11.18 -0.74 -2.50
N ALA A 32 -9.96 -0.74 -3.04
CA ALA A 32 -9.67 -0.97 -4.45
C ALA A 32 -9.34 -2.44 -4.71
N GLY A 33 -9.54 -2.88 -5.92
CA GLY A 33 -9.14 -4.18 -6.42
C GLY A 33 -9.05 -4.18 -7.94
N ASN A 34 -8.50 -5.21 -8.54
CA ASN A 34 -8.44 -5.37 -9.99
C ASN A 34 -8.68 -6.83 -10.41
N GLU A 35 -8.87 -7.06 -11.72
CA GLU A 35 -9.21 -8.39 -12.27
C GLU A 35 -8.08 -9.44 -12.14
N LYS A 36 -6.83 -8.99 -11.96
CA LYS A 36 -5.67 -9.88 -11.94
C LYS A 36 -5.27 -10.32 -10.53
N MET A 37 -5.72 -9.57 -9.53
CA MET A 37 -5.38 -9.81 -8.13
C MET A 37 -6.57 -10.40 -7.39
N ASP A 38 -6.31 -11.35 -6.50
CA ASP A 38 -7.31 -12.02 -5.66
C ASP A 38 -7.49 -11.32 -4.30
N TYR A 39 -7.07 -10.07 -4.19
CA TYR A 39 -7.13 -9.29 -2.96
C TYR A 39 -7.55 -7.84 -3.22
N LEU A 40 -8.01 -7.21 -2.13
CA LEU A 40 -8.33 -5.78 -2.09
C LEU A 40 -7.21 -5.01 -1.40
N TYR A 41 -7.10 -3.72 -1.74
CA TYR A 41 -6.11 -2.82 -1.13
C TYR A 41 -6.71 -1.44 -0.87
N SER A 42 -6.07 -0.67 0.01
CA SER A 42 -6.49 0.70 0.30
C SER A 42 -6.32 1.60 -0.91
N VAL A 43 -7.26 2.51 -1.13
CA VAL A 43 -7.10 3.64 -2.05
C VAL A 43 -5.83 4.40 -1.71
N GLY A 44 -5.01 4.76 -2.69
CA GLY A 44 -3.77 5.51 -2.52
C GLY A 44 -2.62 5.00 -3.37
N GLY A 45 -1.47 5.67 -3.29
CA GLY A 45 -0.32 5.37 -4.13
C GLY A 45 0.97 6.03 -3.66
N GLY A 46 1.92 6.16 -4.58
CA GLY A 46 3.23 6.73 -4.30
C GLY A 46 3.17 8.26 -4.09
N VAL A 47 3.92 8.74 -3.12
CA VAL A 47 4.17 10.18 -2.96
C VAL A 47 5.15 10.62 -4.05
N HIS A 48 4.84 11.68 -4.79
CA HIS A 48 5.74 12.23 -5.78
C HIS A 48 6.86 13.06 -5.13
N MET A 49 8.00 13.14 -5.80
CA MET A 49 9.09 13.99 -5.35
C MET A 49 8.65 15.47 -5.31
N GLY A 50 8.75 16.08 -4.13
CA GLY A 50 8.34 17.47 -3.89
C GLY A 50 6.86 17.65 -3.52
N GLU A 51 6.11 16.57 -3.42
CA GLU A 51 4.71 16.54 -2.95
C GLU A 51 4.67 16.23 -1.45
N THR A 52 3.79 16.86 -0.70
CA THR A 52 3.51 16.45 0.69
C THR A 52 2.61 15.21 0.72
N ALA A 53 2.60 14.50 1.83
CA ALA A 53 1.74 13.33 1.99
C ALA A 53 0.25 13.68 1.90
N GLU A 54 -0.15 14.86 2.41
CA GLU A 54 -1.52 15.37 2.32
C GLU A 54 -1.92 15.67 0.87
N GLU A 55 -1.04 16.31 0.10
CA GLU A 55 -1.27 16.56 -1.34
C GLU A 55 -1.39 15.24 -2.10
N ALA A 56 -0.49 14.29 -1.81
CA ALA A 56 -0.48 12.98 -2.45
C ALA A 56 -1.79 12.20 -2.18
N VAL A 57 -2.25 12.13 -0.94
CA VAL A 57 -3.48 11.37 -0.65
C VAL A 57 -4.72 12.00 -1.28
N ILE A 58 -4.80 13.33 -1.34
CA ILE A 58 -5.89 14.05 -2.01
C ILE A 58 -5.88 13.75 -3.52
N ARG A 59 -4.70 13.78 -4.15
CA ARG A 59 -4.53 13.46 -5.57
C ARG A 59 -4.92 12.01 -5.87
N GLU A 60 -4.37 11.05 -5.13
CA GLU A 60 -4.65 9.61 -5.34
C GLU A 60 -6.14 9.30 -5.15
N VAL A 61 -6.77 9.83 -4.09
CA VAL A 61 -8.20 9.67 -3.86
C VAL A 61 -9.01 10.20 -5.04
N TYR A 62 -8.64 11.36 -5.59
CA TYR A 62 -9.34 11.91 -6.76
C TYR A 62 -9.09 11.08 -8.02
N GLU A 63 -7.85 10.66 -8.27
CA GLU A 63 -7.46 9.85 -9.43
C GLU A 63 -8.20 8.50 -9.45
N GLU A 64 -8.31 7.84 -8.28
CA GLU A 64 -8.93 6.52 -8.19
C GLU A 64 -10.46 6.56 -8.07
N THR A 65 -11.01 7.54 -7.37
CA THR A 65 -12.46 7.58 -7.09
C THR A 65 -13.24 8.54 -7.98
N GLY A 66 -12.58 9.49 -8.65
CA GLY A 66 -13.18 10.61 -9.36
C GLY A 66 -13.86 11.62 -8.45
N MET A 67 -13.62 11.55 -7.12
CA MET A 67 -14.33 12.35 -6.12
C MET A 67 -13.36 13.09 -5.22
N HIS A 68 -13.69 14.33 -4.88
CA HIS A 68 -12.94 15.11 -3.90
C HIS A 68 -13.33 14.72 -2.47
N TYR A 69 -12.34 14.41 -1.67
CA TYR A 69 -12.46 14.19 -0.23
C TYR A 69 -11.54 15.16 0.52
N GLU A 70 -11.96 15.54 1.71
CA GLU A 70 -11.13 16.32 2.64
C GLU A 70 -10.48 15.38 3.66
N ILE A 71 -9.24 15.67 4.03
CA ILE A 71 -8.55 14.97 5.11
C ILE A 71 -9.21 15.37 6.44
N GLU A 72 -9.51 14.38 7.27
CA GLU A 72 -9.84 14.59 8.67
C GLU A 72 -8.58 14.62 9.53
N ARG A 73 -7.75 13.58 9.42
CA ARG A 73 -6.48 13.46 10.15
C ARG A 73 -5.62 12.31 9.67
N LEU A 74 -4.32 12.33 9.99
CA LEU A 74 -3.46 11.15 9.94
C LEU A 74 -3.84 10.17 11.05
N VAL A 75 -3.91 8.87 10.74
CA VAL A 75 -4.30 7.81 11.68
C VAL A 75 -3.18 6.83 11.93
N PHE A 76 -2.54 6.35 10.86
CA PHE A 76 -1.49 5.35 10.96
C PHE A 76 -0.24 5.77 10.18
N ILE A 77 0.92 5.43 10.76
CA ILE A 77 2.19 5.33 10.06
C ILE A 77 2.52 3.84 10.03
N HIS A 78 2.66 3.27 8.85
CA HIS A 78 2.93 1.86 8.67
C HIS A 78 4.28 1.63 8.01
N GLU A 79 5.18 0.96 8.72
CA GLU A 79 6.40 0.38 8.13
C GLU A 79 6.12 -1.08 7.77
N ASN A 80 6.23 -1.39 6.48
CA ASN A 80 5.90 -2.70 5.94
C ASN A 80 7.12 -3.33 5.26
N PHE A 81 7.48 -4.53 5.67
CA PHE A 81 8.59 -5.30 5.13
C PHE A 81 8.04 -6.60 4.54
N PHE A 82 8.03 -6.70 3.22
CA PHE A 82 7.43 -7.82 2.50
C PHE A 82 8.23 -8.19 1.25
N GLN A 83 7.92 -9.35 0.67
CA GLN A 83 8.44 -9.72 -0.63
C GLN A 83 7.38 -9.42 -1.69
N ASP A 84 7.71 -8.61 -2.68
CA ASP A 84 6.76 -8.28 -3.74
C ASP A 84 6.53 -9.49 -4.66
N ALA A 85 5.26 -9.67 -5.01
CA ALA A 85 4.82 -10.68 -5.98
C ALA A 85 4.31 -10.06 -7.30
N GLY A 86 4.41 -8.73 -7.42
CA GLY A 86 3.91 -7.95 -8.56
C GLY A 86 5.01 -7.37 -9.43
N THR A 87 4.98 -6.07 -9.62
CA THR A 87 5.85 -5.31 -10.54
C THR A 87 7.35 -5.42 -10.21
N THR A 88 7.69 -5.59 -8.93
CA THR A 88 9.05 -5.78 -8.42
C THR A 88 9.25 -7.20 -7.87
N GLU A 89 8.69 -8.18 -8.58
CA GLU A 89 8.68 -9.59 -8.16
C GLU A 89 10.05 -10.08 -7.71
N GLY A 90 10.07 -10.68 -6.53
CA GLY A 90 11.27 -11.22 -5.91
C GLY A 90 12.13 -10.20 -5.16
N MET A 91 11.79 -8.90 -5.19
CA MET A 91 12.48 -7.89 -4.39
C MET A 91 11.98 -7.89 -2.94
N ALA A 92 12.90 -7.65 -2.01
CA ALA A 92 12.54 -7.33 -0.64
C ALA A 92 12.11 -5.87 -0.56
N CYS A 93 10.89 -5.65 -0.12
CA CYS A 93 10.27 -4.32 -0.09
C CYS A 93 10.29 -3.75 1.33
N HIS A 94 10.68 -2.49 1.45
CA HIS A 94 10.54 -1.67 2.63
C HIS A 94 9.67 -0.47 2.27
N GLU A 95 8.44 -0.49 2.72
CA GLU A 95 7.46 0.56 2.43
C GLU A 95 7.15 1.34 3.71
N ILE A 96 7.06 2.67 3.57
CA ILE A 96 6.49 3.56 4.58
C ILE A 96 5.21 4.13 4.01
N SER A 97 4.08 3.81 4.65
CA SER A 97 2.76 4.30 4.25
C SER A 97 2.14 5.18 5.34
N LEU A 98 1.64 6.35 4.97
CA LEU A 98 0.86 7.23 5.83
C LEU A 98 -0.62 7.09 5.50
N TYR A 99 -1.43 6.64 6.46
CA TYR A 99 -2.86 6.44 6.27
C TYR A 99 -3.68 7.57 6.88
N PHE A 100 -4.41 8.28 6.02
CA PHE A 100 -5.26 9.40 6.39
C PHE A 100 -6.73 8.99 6.42
N LEU A 101 -7.42 9.31 7.51
CA LEU A 101 -8.87 9.26 7.56
C LEU A 101 -9.43 10.44 6.77
N MET A 102 -10.32 10.14 5.85
CA MET A 102 -11.01 11.16 5.07
C MET A 102 -12.35 11.49 5.71
N LYS A 103 -12.77 12.77 5.63
CA LYS A 103 -14.10 13.18 6.07
C LYS A 103 -15.17 12.50 5.21
N PRO A 104 -16.23 11.94 5.82
CA PRO A 104 -17.29 11.32 5.05
C PRO A 104 -18.03 12.38 4.21
N ARG A 105 -18.41 12.02 2.99
CA ARG A 105 -19.21 12.86 2.09
C ARG A 105 -20.72 12.65 2.26
N GLY A 106 -21.11 11.60 2.99
CA GLY A 106 -22.52 11.19 3.12
C GLY A 106 -23.05 10.48 1.86
N SER A 107 -22.20 10.01 0.97
CA SER A 107 -22.59 9.34 -0.28
C SER A 107 -21.53 8.32 -0.72
N LYS A 108 -21.98 7.15 -1.13
CA LYS A 108 -21.16 6.09 -1.73
C LYS A 108 -21.01 6.20 -3.26
N VAL A 109 -21.58 7.25 -3.87
CA VAL A 109 -21.45 7.47 -5.31
C VAL A 109 -20.02 7.86 -5.67
N LEU A 110 -19.44 7.13 -6.62
CA LEU A 110 -18.11 7.34 -7.17
C LEU A 110 -18.18 7.55 -8.67
N ASN A 111 -17.14 8.16 -9.24
CA ASN A 111 -16.96 8.33 -10.69
C ASN A 111 -15.58 7.80 -11.09
N SER A 112 -15.30 6.56 -10.65
CA SER A 112 -14.00 5.92 -10.85
C SER A 112 -13.83 5.45 -12.30
N GLU A 113 -12.73 5.90 -12.91
CA GLU A 113 -12.19 5.37 -14.17
C GLU A 113 -10.72 4.98 -13.97
N SER A 114 -10.36 4.48 -12.79
CA SER A 114 -8.98 4.21 -12.40
C SER A 114 -8.39 3.00 -13.12
N TYR A 115 -7.08 3.11 -13.40
CA TYR A 115 -6.26 2.06 -13.96
C TYR A 115 -4.92 2.00 -13.23
N CYS A 116 -4.53 0.84 -12.77
CA CYS A 116 -3.18 0.56 -12.30
C CYS A 116 -2.33 -0.12 -13.36
N THR A 117 -1.10 -0.46 -13.04
CA THR A 117 -0.18 -1.17 -13.95
C THR A 117 -0.75 -2.52 -14.41
N GLU A 118 -1.55 -3.17 -13.57
CA GLU A 118 -2.14 -4.48 -13.80
C GLU A 118 -3.46 -4.42 -14.59
N GLY A 119 -4.05 -3.24 -14.80
CA GLY A 119 -5.28 -3.06 -15.57
C GLY A 119 -6.29 -2.14 -14.89
N LYS A 120 -7.57 -2.34 -15.22
CA LYS A 120 -8.66 -1.54 -14.64
C LYS A 120 -8.85 -1.86 -13.17
N GLU A 121 -9.02 -0.82 -12.36
CA GLU A 121 -9.36 -0.93 -10.95
C GLU A 121 -10.86 -0.83 -10.72
N PHE A 122 -11.33 -1.51 -9.69
CA PHE A 122 -12.71 -1.52 -9.24
C PHE A 122 -12.76 -1.11 -7.78
N MET A 123 -13.68 -0.19 -7.49
CA MET A 123 -13.91 0.30 -6.14
C MET A 123 -15.01 -0.50 -5.46
N HIS A 124 -14.74 -1.01 -4.26
CA HIS A 124 -15.63 -1.86 -3.48
C HIS A 124 -15.94 -1.23 -2.12
N TRP A 125 -17.22 -0.99 -1.84
CA TRP A 125 -17.68 -0.65 -0.50
C TRP A 125 -17.89 -1.91 0.32
N ILE A 126 -16.99 -2.16 1.26
CA ILE A 126 -17.03 -3.36 2.11
C ILE A 126 -17.57 -2.97 3.49
N PRO A 127 -18.61 -3.64 4.00
CA PRO A 127 -19.05 -3.44 5.37
C PRO A 127 -17.89 -3.74 6.34
N LEU A 128 -17.63 -2.83 7.28
CA LEU A 128 -16.51 -2.95 8.23
C LEU A 128 -16.51 -4.31 8.97
N LYS A 129 -17.72 -4.79 9.34
CA LYS A 129 -17.88 -6.10 10.02
C LYS A 129 -17.49 -7.30 9.15
N GLU A 130 -17.51 -7.12 7.82
CA GLU A 130 -17.25 -8.19 6.86
C GLU A 130 -15.82 -8.14 6.32
N LEU A 131 -15.06 -7.06 6.59
CA LEU A 131 -13.73 -6.85 6.04
C LEU A 131 -12.77 -8.02 6.36
N ALA A 132 -12.95 -8.67 7.51
CA ALA A 132 -12.17 -9.84 7.91
C ALA A 132 -12.37 -11.07 7.00
N ASN A 133 -13.48 -11.12 6.24
CA ASN A 133 -13.77 -12.20 5.30
C ASN A 133 -13.07 -12.04 3.96
N TYR A 134 -12.43 -10.87 3.72
CA TYR A 134 -11.75 -10.54 2.48
C TYR A 134 -10.24 -10.66 2.66
N LYS A 135 -9.55 -11.06 1.60
CA LYS A 135 -8.11 -10.85 1.49
C LYS A 135 -7.89 -9.37 1.18
N ALA A 136 -7.64 -8.57 2.19
CA ALA A 136 -7.56 -7.12 2.10
C ALA A 136 -6.32 -6.59 2.80
N TYR A 137 -5.64 -5.63 2.17
CA TYR A 137 -4.43 -4.99 2.67
C TYR A 137 -4.61 -3.47 2.83
N PRO A 138 -3.99 -2.87 3.86
CA PRO A 138 -3.14 -3.54 4.85
C PRO A 138 -3.97 -4.42 5.80
N ASP A 139 -3.39 -5.54 6.24
CA ASP A 139 -4.12 -6.56 7.01
C ASP A 139 -4.67 -6.04 8.34
N PHE A 140 -3.97 -5.10 8.97
CA PHE A 140 -4.40 -4.47 10.22
C PHE A 140 -5.71 -3.66 10.11
N PHE A 141 -6.17 -3.32 8.90
CA PHE A 141 -7.47 -2.65 8.70
C PHE A 141 -8.63 -3.49 9.25
N LYS A 142 -8.53 -4.82 9.14
CA LYS A 142 -9.54 -5.77 9.63
C LYS A 142 -9.85 -5.60 11.12
N GLU A 143 -8.85 -5.24 11.90
CA GLU A 143 -8.98 -5.06 13.35
C GLU A 143 -9.17 -3.58 13.73
N LYS A 144 -8.42 -2.69 13.09
CA LYS A 144 -8.29 -1.30 13.50
C LYS A 144 -9.43 -0.39 13.03
N LEU A 145 -10.04 -0.66 11.85
CA LEU A 145 -11.05 0.25 11.31
C LEU A 145 -12.37 0.25 12.09
N MET A 146 -12.67 -0.83 12.82
CA MET A 146 -13.85 -0.86 13.69
C MET A 146 -13.76 0.10 14.87
N ASN A 147 -12.54 0.38 15.34
CA ASN A 147 -12.27 1.27 16.47
C ASN A 147 -11.00 2.08 16.18
N LEU A 148 -11.12 3.11 15.35
CA LEU A 148 -10.00 3.96 14.99
C LEU A 148 -9.39 4.64 16.24
N PRO A 149 -8.05 4.63 16.38
CA PRO A 149 -7.38 5.31 17.48
C PRO A 149 -7.60 6.82 17.39
N THR A 150 -7.60 7.52 18.52
CA THR A 150 -7.72 8.98 18.58
C THR A 150 -6.39 9.72 18.35
N HIS A 151 -5.28 8.98 18.35
CA HIS A 151 -3.92 9.47 18.10
C HIS A 151 -3.32 8.69 16.93
N VAL A 152 -2.20 9.17 16.41
CA VAL A 152 -1.46 8.47 15.36
C VAL A 152 -0.81 7.21 15.94
N GLU A 153 -1.12 6.05 15.39
CA GLU A 153 -0.43 4.79 15.71
C GLU A 153 0.67 4.49 14.69
N HIS A 154 1.81 4.03 15.20
CA HIS A 154 2.88 3.46 14.38
C HIS A 154 2.77 1.94 14.37
N ILE A 155 2.60 1.38 13.18
CA ILE A 155 2.44 -0.07 12.95
C ILE A 155 3.64 -0.57 12.17
N ILE A 156 4.15 -1.73 12.56
CA ILE A 156 5.27 -2.39 11.87
C ILE A 156 4.82 -3.80 11.51
N THR A 157 4.87 -4.12 10.21
CA THR A 157 4.63 -5.48 9.68
C THR A 157 5.92 -6.00 9.06
N LYS A 158 6.32 -7.22 9.44
CA LYS A 158 7.53 -7.88 8.94
C LYS A 158 7.21 -9.29 8.48
N ASP A 159 6.93 -9.45 7.20
CA ASP A 159 6.70 -10.75 6.58
C ASP A 159 8.01 -11.39 6.10
N ILE A 160 9.09 -10.60 6.03
CA ILE A 160 10.44 -11.05 5.67
C ILE A 160 11.49 -10.46 6.60
N ASP A 161 12.58 -11.22 6.81
CA ASP A 161 13.79 -10.73 7.46
C ASP A 161 14.79 -10.25 6.39
N MET A 162 14.84 -8.94 6.19
CA MET A 162 15.70 -8.31 5.18
C MET A 162 17.20 -8.53 5.43
N HIS A 163 17.62 -8.79 6.68
CA HIS A 163 19.02 -9.06 7.00
C HIS A 163 19.48 -10.46 6.57
N ASN A 164 18.59 -11.46 6.66
CA ASN A 164 18.91 -12.83 6.26
C ASN A 164 18.96 -13.03 4.75
N GLN A 165 18.25 -12.24 3.97
CA GLN A 165 18.27 -12.36 2.50
C GLN A 165 19.62 -11.98 1.89
N SER A 166 20.25 -10.90 2.36
CA SER A 166 21.58 -10.48 1.90
C SER A 166 22.65 -11.54 2.18
N THR A 167 22.58 -12.21 3.33
CA THR A 167 23.50 -13.29 3.71
C THR A 167 23.28 -14.55 2.87
N ASN A 168 22.04 -14.94 2.62
CA ASN A 168 21.71 -16.10 1.80
C ASN A 168 22.07 -15.90 0.31
N MET A 169 21.94 -14.69 -0.22
CA MET A 169 22.35 -14.37 -1.60
C MET A 169 23.86 -14.38 -1.76
N LEU A 170 24.61 -13.83 -0.80
CA LEU A 170 26.07 -13.92 -0.78
C LEU A 170 26.55 -15.39 -0.73
N GLN A 171 25.93 -16.22 0.10
CA GLN A 171 26.25 -17.65 0.16
C GLN A 171 25.90 -18.38 -1.13
N LYS A 172 24.78 -18.09 -1.78
CA LYS A 172 24.42 -18.66 -3.09
C LYS A 172 25.38 -18.20 -4.21
N ALA A 173 25.78 -16.93 -4.22
CA ALA A 173 26.73 -16.40 -5.18
C ALA A 173 28.11 -17.05 -5.03
N ILE A 174 28.58 -17.26 -3.80
CA ILE A 174 29.83 -17.96 -3.51
C ILE A 174 29.76 -19.43 -3.94
N ALA A 175 28.62 -20.10 -3.68
CA ALA A 175 28.42 -21.51 -4.04
C ALA A 175 28.28 -21.74 -5.56
N SER A 176 27.87 -20.72 -6.32
CA SER A 176 27.69 -20.80 -7.78
C SER A 176 28.94 -20.38 -8.59
N THR A 177 30.00 -19.88 -7.93
CA THR A 177 31.23 -19.51 -8.61
C THR A 177 32.03 -20.78 -8.92
N PRO A 178 32.24 -21.13 -10.20
CA PRO A 178 33.04 -22.31 -10.53
C PRO A 178 34.47 -22.11 -10.03
N LEU A 179 34.97 -23.08 -9.27
CA LEU A 179 36.39 -23.15 -8.88
C LEU A 179 37.23 -23.17 -10.14
N ILE A 180 37.85 -22.05 -10.48
CA ILE A 180 38.92 -22.03 -11.48
C ILE A 180 40.07 -22.82 -10.89
N ARG A 181 40.22 -24.07 -11.30
CA ARG A 181 41.43 -24.85 -11.02
C ARG A 181 42.52 -24.38 -12.00
N PHE A 182 43.56 -23.78 -11.48
CA PHE A 182 44.83 -23.56 -12.19
C PHE A 182 45.61 -24.87 -12.29
#